data_715c169c1154ea706e69f432183a1ddf
#
_entry.id   715c169c1154ea706e69f432183a1ddf
#
_cell.length_a   1.000
_cell.length_b   1.000
_cell.length_c   1.000
_cell.angle_alpha   90.00
_cell.angle_beta   90.00
_cell.angle_gamma   90.00
#
_symmetry.space_group_name_H-M   'P 1'
#
loop_
_entity.id
_entity.type
_entity.pdbx_description
1 polymer ?
#
loop_
_entity_poly.entity_id
_entity_poly.type
_entity_poly.pdbx_seq_one_letter_code
_entity_poly.pdbx_strand_id
1 'polypeptide(L)'
;SAFDSDSPDALRFDHERQTIVDAAFLCHALLRAPVELFEKLDATTQSRLIEGLKTSRQFKPHESNWLLFSAMIEAALFRFTGNCEDAPIDYAIRQHEAWYLGDGTYGDGPPLHHDYYNSYVIQPMLLDTLETVESRNPAWAKLIPAVRGRAVRYAALQERMIATDGTYPPLGRSIAYRGGAFQHLAQMALRGELPDEVSAAQVRGALTAVIRRTLDAPDTFDKNGWLQIGLAGHQPGLGETYINTG
;
A
#
# COMPACT_ATOMS: atom_id res chain seq x y z
N SER A 1 -16.44 -19.03 -8.39
CA SER A 1 -15.62 -18.46 -7.30
C SER A 1 -14.44 -17.72 -7.89
N ALA A 2 -14.07 -16.58 -7.29
CA ALA A 2 -12.93 -15.77 -7.75
C ALA A 2 -11.58 -16.53 -7.69
N PHE A 3 -11.49 -17.61 -6.93
CA PHE A 3 -10.29 -18.46 -6.83
C PHE A 3 -10.46 -19.84 -7.49
N ASP A 4 -11.45 -19.99 -8.33
CA ASP A 4 -11.66 -21.20 -9.12
C ASP A 4 -11.19 -20.94 -10.56
N SER A 5 -10.13 -21.61 -10.99
CA SER A 5 -9.55 -21.44 -12.33
C SER A 5 -10.54 -21.68 -13.48
N ASP A 6 -11.57 -22.47 -13.23
CA ASP A 6 -12.61 -22.79 -14.20
C ASP A 6 -13.75 -21.76 -14.22
N SER A 7 -13.75 -20.80 -13.28
CA SER A 7 -14.73 -19.73 -13.22
C SER A 7 -14.42 -18.62 -14.24
N PRO A 8 -15.41 -18.09 -14.95
CA PRO A 8 -15.22 -16.92 -15.81
C PRO A 8 -14.78 -15.67 -15.02
N ASP A 9 -15.06 -15.65 -13.71
CA ASP A 9 -14.71 -14.55 -12.80
C ASP A 9 -13.43 -14.85 -11.98
N ALA A 10 -12.59 -15.79 -12.44
CA ALA A 10 -11.37 -16.15 -11.75
C ALA A 10 -10.35 -15.00 -11.75
N LEU A 11 -9.82 -14.71 -10.56
CA LEU A 11 -8.68 -13.80 -10.44
C LEU A 11 -7.43 -14.47 -10.99
N ARG A 12 -6.81 -13.83 -11.97
CA ARG A 12 -5.64 -14.34 -12.69
C ARG A 12 -4.41 -13.50 -12.33
N PHE A 13 -3.63 -13.96 -11.33
CA PHE A 13 -2.37 -13.30 -10.95
C PHE A 13 -1.19 -13.67 -11.86
N ASP A 14 -1.44 -14.47 -12.88
CA ASP A 14 -0.51 -14.93 -13.90
C ASP A 14 -0.75 -14.31 -15.28
N HIS A 15 -1.69 -13.40 -15.43
CA HIS A 15 -2.11 -12.88 -16.72
C HIS A 15 -1.12 -11.87 -17.29
N GLU A 16 -0.74 -10.87 -16.48
CA GLU A 16 0.19 -9.82 -16.88
C GLU A 16 0.92 -9.25 -15.65
N ARG A 17 1.97 -8.45 -15.88
CA ARG A 17 2.77 -7.89 -14.78
C ARG A 17 1.94 -7.02 -13.81
N GLN A 18 0.94 -6.30 -14.33
CA GLN A 18 0.08 -5.44 -13.51
C GLN A 18 -0.63 -6.23 -12.40
N THR A 19 -0.91 -7.51 -12.59
CA THR A 19 -1.60 -8.34 -11.59
C THR A 19 -0.80 -8.55 -10.29
N ILE A 20 0.52 -8.26 -10.28
CA ILE A 20 1.30 -8.21 -9.01
C ILE A 20 0.73 -7.16 -8.07
N VAL A 21 0.28 -6.01 -8.60
CA VAL A 21 -0.30 -4.92 -7.80
C VAL A 21 -1.58 -5.40 -7.12
N ASP A 22 -2.49 -6.02 -7.89
CA ASP A 22 -3.76 -6.53 -7.37
C ASP A 22 -3.53 -7.61 -6.31
N ALA A 23 -2.62 -8.56 -6.58
CA ALA A 23 -2.22 -9.59 -5.64
C ALA A 23 -1.66 -9.00 -4.33
N ALA A 24 -0.80 -7.96 -4.43
CA ALA A 24 -0.19 -7.33 -3.26
C ALA A 24 -1.21 -6.60 -2.39
N PHE A 25 -2.15 -5.86 -2.97
CA PHE A 25 -3.21 -5.19 -2.21
C PHE A 25 -4.17 -6.19 -1.57
N LEU A 26 -4.49 -7.30 -2.25
CA LEU A 26 -5.22 -8.39 -1.66
C LEU A 26 -4.45 -8.99 -0.46
N CYS A 27 -3.17 -9.31 -0.63
CA CYS A 27 -2.31 -9.81 0.45
C CYS A 27 -2.26 -8.86 1.64
N HIS A 28 -2.13 -7.56 1.38
CA HIS A 28 -2.12 -6.54 2.43
C HIS A 28 -3.44 -6.51 3.21
N ALA A 29 -4.58 -6.63 2.53
CA ALA A 29 -5.88 -6.75 3.18
C ALA A 29 -6.00 -8.03 4.01
N LEU A 30 -5.54 -9.17 3.47
CA LEU A 30 -5.53 -10.46 4.18
C LEU A 30 -4.69 -10.41 5.45
N LEU A 31 -3.52 -9.76 5.42
CA LEU A 31 -2.67 -9.61 6.61
C LEU A 31 -3.31 -8.71 7.68
N ARG A 32 -4.05 -7.69 7.28
CA ARG A 32 -4.71 -6.76 8.21
C ARG A 32 -6.01 -7.29 8.79
N ALA A 33 -6.71 -8.16 8.08
CA ALA A 33 -7.96 -8.75 8.53
C ALA A 33 -7.97 -10.28 8.28
N PRO A 34 -7.00 -11.05 8.84
CA PRO A 34 -6.82 -12.45 8.51
C PRO A 34 -8.04 -13.30 8.88
N VAL A 35 -8.66 -13.02 10.02
CA VAL A 35 -9.87 -13.75 10.47
C VAL A 35 -11.02 -13.54 9.48
N GLU A 36 -11.25 -12.30 9.07
CA GLU A 36 -12.40 -11.95 8.23
C GLU A 36 -12.23 -12.36 6.77
N LEU A 37 -11.01 -12.24 6.24
CA LEU A 37 -10.75 -12.38 4.80
C LEU A 37 -10.10 -13.71 4.41
N PHE A 38 -9.49 -14.44 5.36
CA PHE A 38 -8.81 -15.71 5.07
C PHE A 38 -9.35 -16.87 5.90
N GLU A 39 -9.39 -16.77 7.24
CA GLU A 39 -9.72 -17.90 8.11
C GLU A 39 -11.18 -18.37 7.96
N LYS A 40 -12.09 -17.50 7.53
CA LYS A 40 -13.49 -17.85 7.23
C LYS A 40 -13.68 -18.56 5.88
N LEU A 41 -12.67 -18.59 5.01
CA LEU A 41 -12.72 -19.34 3.76
C LEU A 41 -12.61 -20.83 4.05
N ASP A 42 -13.28 -21.66 3.23
CA ASP A 42 -13.09 -23.11 3.28
C ASP A 42 -11.66 -23.50 2.82
N ALA A 43 -11.19 -24.65 3.23
CA ALA A 43 -9.83 -25.11 2.99
C ALA A 43 -9.47 -25.19 1.50
N THR A 44 -10.44 -25.52 0.64
CA THR A 44 -10.22 -25.58 -0.82
C THR A 44 -9.99 -24.18 -1.38
N THR A 45 -10.79 -23.20 -0.95
CA THR A 45 -10.66 -21.80 -1.37
C THR A 45 -9.35 -21.17 -0.84
N GLN A 46 -8.97 -21.48 0.41
CA GLN A 46 -7.66 -21.05 0.96
C GLN A 46 -6.50 -21.60 0.13
N SER A 47 -6.53 -22.90 -0.19
CA SER A 47 -5.49 -23.54 -1.01
C SER A 47 -5.40 -22.94 -2.41
N ARG A 48 -6.54 -22.72 -3.07
CA ARG A 48 -6.59 -22.10 -4.41
C ARG A 48 -6.05 -20.67 -4.40
N LEU A 49 -6.38 -19.88 -3.36
CA LEU A 49 -5.85 -18.53 -3.18
C LEU A 49 -4.31 -18.57 -3.04
N ILE A 50 -3.78 -19.43 -2.19
CA ILE A 50 -2.33 -19.57 -1.98
C ILE A 50 -1.62 -19.97 -3.28
N GLU A 51 -2.14 -20.95 -4.01
CA GLU A 51 -1.56 -21.36 -5.29
C GLU A 51 -1.67 -20.26 -6.36
N GLY A 52 -2.79 -19.54 -6.40
CA GLY A 52 -2.95 -18.37 -7.27
C GLY A 52 -1.92 -17.28 -6.98
N LEU A 53 -1.69 -16.93 -5.71
CA LEU A 53 -0.68 -15.94 -5.33
C LEU A 53 0.74 -16.32 -5.76
N LYS A 54 1.10 -17.62 -5.68
CA LYS A 54 2.39 -18.12 -6.13
C LYS A 54 2.62 -17.94 -7.63
N THR A 55 1.58 -17.89 -8.45
CA THR A 55 1.75 -17.70 -9.90
C THR A 55 2.30 -16.33 -10.27
N SER A 56 2.12 -15.31 -9.40
CA SER A 56 2.67 -13.96 -9.59
C SER A 56 4.21 -13.91 -9.60
N ARG A 57 4.88 -14.93 -9.04
CA ARG A 57 6.35 -15.05 -8.98
C ARG A 57 7.04 -15.04 -10.36
N GLN A 58 6.31 -15.36 -11.41
CA GLN A 58 6.84 -15.30 -12.78
C GLN A 58 7.16 -13.89 -13.25
N PHE A 59 6.61 -12.86 -12.61
CA PHE A 59 6.80 -11.48 -13.04
C PHE A 59 7.87 -10.79 -12.22
N LYS A 60 8.80 -10.12 -12.93
CA LYS A 60 9.77 -9.24 -12.29
C LYS A 60 9.11 -7.87 -12.03
N PRO A 61 9.08 -7.38 -10.78
CA PRO A 61 8.58 -6.03 -10.47
C PRO A 61 9.52 -4.96 -11.05
N HIS A 62 9.00 -3.74 -11.22
CA HIS A 62 9.82 -2.57 -11.56
C HIS A 62 10.68 -2.15 -10.37
N GLU A 63 11.82 -1.50 -10.65
CA GLU A 63 12.75 -0.93 -9.66
C GLU A 63 12.14 0.36 -9.05
N SER A 64 11.12 0.20 -8.23
CA SER A 64 10.34 1.26 -7.59
C SER A 64 9.58 0.67 -6.40
N ASN A 65 8.56 1.36 -5.91
CA ASN A 65 7.62 0.81 -4.92
C ASN A 65 7.09 -0.60 -5.28
N TRP A 66 7.14 -1.00 -6.57
CA TRP A 66 6.72 -2.31 -7.03
C TRP A 66 7.48 -3.48 -6.40
N LEU A 67 8.71 -3.26 -5.94
CA LEU A 67 9.45 -4.27 -5.18
C LEU A 67 8.69 -4.70 -3.92
N LEU A 68 7.97 -3.77 -3.29
CA LEU A 68 7.14 -4.07 -2.12
C LEU A 68 5.91 -4.90 -2.45
N PHE A 69 5.42 -4.89 -3.69
CA PHE A 69 4.31 -5.76 -4.07
C PHE A 69 4.74 -7.23 -4.02
N SER A 70 5.88 -7.58 -4.61
CA SER A 70 6.41 -8.94 -4.49
C SER A 70 6.73 -9.33 -3.05
N ALA A 71 7.33 -8.41 -2.28
CA ALA A 71 7.64 -8.66 -0.87
C ALA A 71 6.37 -8.87 -0.02
N MET A 72 5.31 -8.10 -0.26
CA MET A 72 4.02 -8.23 0.43
C MET A 72 3.34 -9.57 0.14
N ILE A 73 3.40 -10.04 -1.12
CA ILE A 73 2.88 -11.35 -1.49
C ILE A 73 3.63 -12.45 -0.74
N GLU A 74 4.96 -12.39 -0.71
CA GLU A 74 5.77 -13.37 0.02
C GLU A 74 5.54 -13.31 1.54
N ALA A 75 5.34 -12.11 2.11
CA ALA A 75 4.99 -11.97 3.51
C ALA A 75 3.64 -12.63 3.84
N ALA A 76 2.65 -12.46 2.98
CA ALA A 76 1.35 -13.13 3.14
C ALA A 76 1.48 -14.66 3.00
N LEU A 77 2.25 -15.15 2.02
CA LEU A 77 2.55 -16.57 1.88
C LEU A 77 3.22 -17.13 3.15
N PHE A 78 4.19 -16.42 3.71
CA PHE A 78 4.82 -16.79 4.98
C PHE A 78 3.79 -16.88 6.12
N ARG A 79 2.95 -15.85 6.28
CA ARG A 79 1.94 -15.79 7.34
C ARG A 79 0.96 -16.96 7.30
N PHE A 80 0.52 -17.38 6.10
CA PHE A 80 -0.53 -18.37 5.94
C PHE A 80 -0.02 -19.80 5.70
N THR A 81 1.24 -19.96 5.28
CA THR A 81 1.81 -21.29 4.99
C THR A 81 3.06 -21.64 5.78
N GLY A 82 3.64 -20.67 6.49
CA GLY A 82 4.95 -20.82 7.15
C GLY A 82 6.14 -20.78 6.19
N ASN A 83 5.92 -20.55 4.88
CA ASN A 83 6.97 -20.58 3.86
C ASN A 83 6.84 -19.44 2.85
N CYS A 84 8.00 -18.93 2.37
CA CYS A 84 8.09 -17.85 1.38
C CYS A 84 9.42 -17.92 0.62
N GLU A 85 9.54 -17.15 -0.44
CA GLU A 85 10.82 -16.85 -1.07
C GLU A 85 11.45 -15.62 -0.41
N ASP A 86 12.67 -15.77 0.13
CA ASP A 86 13.35 -14.71 0.87
C ASP A 86 13.89 -13.61 -0.06
N ALA A 87 14.28 -13.96 -1.29
CA ALA A 87 14.94 -13.04 -2.21
C ALA A 87 14.12 -11.78 -2.56
N PRO A 88 12.82 -11.86 -2.90
CA PRO A 88 12.00 -10.67 -3.15
C PRO A 88 11.89 -9.75 -1.93
N ILE A 89 11.76 -10.34 -0.73
CA ILE A 89 11.67 -9.59 0.52
C ILE A 89 12.98 -8.87 0.81
N ASP A 90 14.10 -9.60 0.80
CA ASP A 90 15.43 -9.06 1.07
C ASP A 90 15.81 -7.94 0.09
N TYR A 91 15.50 -8.14 -1.19
CA TYR A 91 15.79 -7.15 -2.22
C TYR A 91 14.95 -5.87 -2.02
N ALA A 92 13.65 -6.00 -1.79
CA ALA A 92 12.79 -4.86 -1.53
C ALA A 92 13.24 -4.05 -0.31
N ILE A 93 13.56 -4.72 0.80
CA ILE A 93 14.04 -4.06 2.02
C ILE A 93 15.33 -3.29 1.75
N ARG A 94 16.33 -3.92 1.13
CA ARG A 94 17.63 -3.28 0.84
C ARG A 94 17.48 -2.08 -0.08
N GLN A 95 16.63 -2.16 -1.10
CA GLN A 95 16.42 -1.04 -2.00
C GLN A 95 15.72 0.13 -1.30
N HIS A 96 14.71 -0.11 -0.47
CA HIS A 96 14.05 0.96 0.27
C HIS A 96 14.96 1.56 1.35
N GLU A 97 15.86 0.79 1.98
CA GLU A 97 16.91 1.36 2.82
C GLU A 97 17.83 2.30 2.03
N ALA A 98 18.22 1.93 0.80
CA ALA A 98 19.06 2.76 -0.07
C ALA A 98 18.31 4.00 -0.60
N TRP A 99 17.00 3.94 -0.75
CA TRP A 99 16.15 5.05 -1.23
C TRP A 99 15.59 5.93 -0.12
N TYR A 100 16.00 5.71 1.13
CA TYR A 100 15.58 6.57 2.23
C TYR A 100 16.23 7.95 2.12
N LEU A 101 15.41 9.00 2.05
CA LEU A 101 15.82 10.38 1.80
C LEU A 101 16.05 11.19 3.10
N GLY A 102 15.67 10.63 4.25
CA GLY A 102 15.63 11.35 5.51
C GLY A 102 14.23 11.85 5.86
N ASP A 103 14.07 12.30 7.09
CA ASP A 103 12.84 12.89 7.64
C ASP A 103 11.56 12.04 7.41
N GLY A 104 11.70 10.73 7.49
CA GLY A 104 10.60 9.78 7.27
C GLY A 104 10.23 9.51 5.81
N THR A 105 10.90 10.14 4.85
CA THR A 105 10.52 10.07 3.43
C THR A 105 11.41 9.12 2.64
N TYR A 106 10.82 8.40 1.71
CA TYR A 106 11.52 7.53 0.76
C TYR A 106 11.39 8.07 -0.68
N GLY A 107 12.41 7.85 -1.48
CA GLY A 107 12.31 7.93 -2.94
C GLY A 107 11.56 6.72 -3.50
N ASP A 108 10.88 6.90 -4.64
CA ASP A 108 10.21 5.83 -5.36
C ASP A 108 11.11 5.33 -6.49
N GLY A 109 12.14 4.59 -6.14
CA GLY A 109 13.14 4.05 -7.06
C GLY A 109 14.46 4.81 -7.05
N PRO A 110 15.43 4.43 -7.93
CA PRO A 110 16.77 5.01 -7.97
C PRO A 110 16.80 6.53 -8.26
N PRO A 111 15.99 7.08 -9.20
CA PRO A 111 15.83 8.53 -9.32
C PRO A 111 15.03 9.10 -8.17
N LEU A 112 15.29 10.37 -7.84
CA LEU A 112 14.50 11.07 -6.84
C LEU A 112 13.06 11.28 -7.32
N HIS A 113 12.14 10.47 -6.79
CA HIS A 113 10.71 10.67 -6.95
C HIS A 113 10.06 10.77 -5.56
N HIS A 114 9.44 11.90 -5.29
CA HIS A 114 8.62 12.11 -4.08
C HIS A 114 7.16 12.25 -4.52
N ASP A 115 6.35 11.25 -4.22
CA ASP A 115 4.98 11.14 -4.70
C ASP A 115 4.05 10.45 -3.67
N TYR A 116 2.82 10.23 -4.08
CA TYR A 116 1.78 9.61 -3.25
C TYR A 116 2.08 8.16 -2.87
N TYR A 117 3.02 7.49 -3.53
CA TYR A 117 3.40 6.13 -3.16
C TYR A 117 4.07 6.04 -1.79
N ASN A 118 4.67 7.13 -1.28
CA ASN A 118 5.13 7.13 0.11
C ASN A 118 4.01 6.75 1.08
N SER A 119 2.84 7.37 0.96
CA SER A 119 1.69 7.09 1.82
C SER A 119 0.90 5.86 1.38
N TYR A 120 0.76 5.65 0.07
CA TYR A 120 -0.13 4.64 -0.48
C TYR A 120 0.45 3.22 -0.44
N VAL A 121 1.77 3.09 -0.66
CA VAL A 121 2.48 1.81 -0.77
C VAL A 121 3.67 1.71 0.18
N ILE A 122 4.65 2.63 0.08
CA ILE A 122 5.97 2.42 0.66
C ILE A 122 5.91 2.30 2.18
N GLN A 123 5.39 3.30 2.86
CA GLN A 123 5.30 3.29 4.31
C GLN A 123 4.48 2.11 4.84
N PRO A 124 3.22 1.90 4.37
CA PRO A 124 2.40 0.84 4.93
C PRO A 124 2.91 -0.56 4.61
N MET A 125 3.33 -0.81 3.36
CA MET A 125 3.73 -2.17 2.97
C MET A 125 5.11 -2.55 3.48
N LEU A 126 6.06 -1.61 3.57
CA LEU A 126 7.39 -1.91 4.09
C LEU A 126 7.33 -2.31 5.58
N LEU A 127 6.59 -1.55 6.40
CA LEU A 127 6.43 -1.85 7.81
C LEU A 127 5.67 -3.16 8.03
N ASP A 128 4.51 -3.33 7.39
CA ASP A 128 3.69 -4.54 7.56
C ASP A 128 4.41 -5.80 7.01
N THR A 129 5.20 -5.68 5.93
CA THR A 129 6.06 -6.78 5.46
C THR A 129 7.09 -7.17 6.51
N LEU A 130 7.87 -6.21 7.02
CA LEU A 130 8.93 -6.47 8.01
C LEU A 130 8.36 -7.12 9.27
N GLU A 131 7.26 -6.60 9.81
CA GLU A 131 6.62 -7.16 11.00
C GLU A 131 6.07 -8.57 10.76
N THR A 132 5.52 -8.83 9.57
CA THR A 132 5.00 -10.16 9.23
C THR A 132 6.10 -11.21 9.17
N VAL A 133 7.28 -10.85 8.65
CA VAL A 133 8.41 -11.80 8.49
C VAL A 133 9.47 -11.67 9.59
N GLU A 134 9.17 -10.98 10.69
CA GLU A 134 10.09 -10.72 11.80
C GLU A 134 10.80 -12.00 12.30
N SER A 135 10.04 -13.09 12.47
CA SER A 135 10.55 -14.36 12.96
C SER A 135 11.39 -15.12 11.93
N ARG A 136 11.31 -14.75 10.64
CA ARG A 136 11.99 -15.45 9.54
C ARG A 136 13.46 -15.11 9.44
N ASN A 137 13.82 -13.83 9.66
CA ASN A 137 15.21 -13.37 9.49
C ASN A 137 15.56 -12.30 10.54
N PRO A 138 16.50 -12.58 11.47
CA PRO A 138 16.92 -11.62 12.49
C PRO A 138 17.53 -10.32 11.93
N ALA A 139 18.06 -10.33 10.71
CA ALA A 139 18.59 -9.13 10.08
C ALA A 139 17.46 -8.17 9.67
N TRP A 140 16.35 -8.71 9.19
CA TRP A 140 15.15 -7.91 8.87
C TRP A 140 14.49 -7.37 10.14
N ALA A 141 14.36 -8.19 11.18
CA ALA A 141 13.79 -7.79 12.47
C ALA A 141 14.51 -6.58 13.08
N LYS A 142 15.83 -6.48 12.92
CA LYS A 142 16.63 -5.35 13.42
C LYS A 142 16.28 -4.01 12.76
N LEU A 143 15.66 -4.00 11.59
CA LEU A 143 15.27 -2.79 10.88
C LEU A 143 13.92 -2.25 11.33
N ILE A 144 13.07 -3.07 11.97
CA ILE A 144 11.72 -2.69 12.38
C ILE A 144 11.68 -1.41 13.20
N PRO A 145 12.52 -1.22 14.25
CA PRO A 145 12.47 0.00 15.05
C PRO A 145 12.78 1.27 14.22
N ALA A 146 13.74 1.19 13.30
CA ALA A 146 14.10 2.33 12.45
C ALA A 146 12.99 2.63 11.44
N VAL A 147 12.46 1.61 10.76
CA VAL A 147 11.38 1.77 9.79
C VAL A 147 10.10 2.28 10.46
N ARG A 148 9.76 1.78 11.65
CA ARG A 148 8.62 2.28 12.45
C ARG A 148 8.81 3.74 12.84
N GLY A 149 9.99 4.14 13.31
CA GLY A 149 10.31 5.54 13.62
C GLY A 149 10.15 6.46 12.41
N ARG A 150 10.56 6.01 11.22
CA ARG A 150 10.36 6.74 9.95
C ARG A 150 8.87 6.85 9.60
N ALA A 151 8.10 5.79 9.80
CA ALA A 151 6.66 5.77 9.57
C ALA A 151 5.93 6.75 10.50
N VAL A 152 6.27 6.77 11.79
CA VAL A 152 5.75 7.76 12.76
C VAL A 152 6.09 9.18 12.31
N ARG A 153 7.34 9.43 11.90
CA ARG A 153 7.76 10.76 11.43
C ARG A 153 7.01 11.19 10.17
N TYR A 154 6.82 10.27 9.22
CA TYR A 154 6.06 10.58 8.00
C TYR A 154 4.58 10.88 8.29
N ALA A 155 3.99 10.25 9.29
CA ALA A 155 2.62 10.56 9.71
C ALA A 155 2.47 12.03 10.17
N ALA A 156 3.47 12.57 10.90
CA ALA A 156 3.49 13.99 11.26
C ALA A 156 3.59 14.90 10.04
N LEU A 157 4.42 14.53 9.06
CA LEU A 157 4.51 15.30 7.80
C LEU A 157 3.21 15.26 7.02
N GLN A 158 2.60 14.09 6.92
CA GLN A 158 1.34 13.93 6.19
C GLN A 158 0.20 14.72 6.83
N GLU A 159 0.10 14.72 8.16
CA GLU A 159 -0.89 15.52 8.87
C GLU A 159 -0.73 17.03 8.54
N ARG A 160 0.49 17.54 8.58
CA ARG A 160 0.80 18.96 8.29
C ARG A 160 0.56 19.35 6.83
N MET A 161 0.57 18.40 5.90
CA MET A 161 0.23 18.65 4.50
C MET A 161 -1.28 18.77 4.26
N ILE A 162 -2.12 18.33 5.20
CA ILE A 162 -3.57 18.44 5.11
C ILE A 162 -3.99 19.81 5.61
N ALA A 163 -4.50 20.66 4.72
CA ALA A 163 -5.08 21.94 5.08
C ALA A 163 -6.39 21.79 5.86
N THR A 164 -6.82 22.82 6.56
CA THR A 164 -8.04 22.80 7.39
C THR A 164 -9.31 22.54 6.59
N ASP A 165 -9.31 22.85 5.30
CA ASP A 165 -10.43 22.56 4.36
C ASP A 165 -10.30 21.18 3.68
N GLY A 166 -9.29 20.38 4.07
CA GLY A 166 -9.01 19.07 3.50
C GLY A 166 -8.20 19.10 2.20
N THR A 167 -7.74 20.24 1.73
CA THR A 167 -6.86 20.33 0.57
C THR A 167 -5.53 19.64 0.89
N TYR A 168 -5.02 18.85 -0.07
CA TYR A 168 -3.75 18.15 0.00
C TYR A 168 -2.91 18.49 -1.24
N PRO A 169 -1.59 18.73 -1.11
CA PRO A 169 -0.77 19.13 -2.24
C PRO A 169 -0.67 18.04 -3.30
N PRO A 170 -0.84 18.37 -4.59
CA PRO A 170 -0.65 17.43 -5.69
C PRO A 170 0.85 17.25 -5.98
N LEU A 171 1.50 16.31 -5.30
CA LEU A 171 2.93 16.04 -5.39
C LEU A 171 3.21 14.81 -6.25
N GLY A 172 4.08 14.97 -7.25
CA GLY A 172 4.55 13.85 -8.07
C GLY A 172 3.44 13.19 -8.88
N ARG A 173 3.48 11.86 -8.95
CA ARG A 173 2.52 11.03 -9.68
C ARG A 173 1.54 10.32 -8.74
N SER A 174 0.57 9.62 -9.33
CA SER A 174 -0.39 8.77 -8.61
C SER A 174 -1.36 9.53 -7.69
N ILE A 175 -1.54 10.81 -7.93
CA ILE A 175 -2.48 11.66 -7.17
C ILE A 175 -3.95 11.23 -7.37
N ALA A 176 -4.27 10.54 -8.47
CA ALA A 176 -5.58 9.94 -8.69
C ALA A 176 -5.90 8.81 -7.67
N TYR A 177 -4.90 8.27 -6.99
CA TYR A 177 -5.08 7.34 -5.88
C TYR A 177 -5.33 8.13 -4.59
N ARG A 178 -6.52 8.69 -4.49
CA ARG A 178 -6.97 9.59 -3.41
C ARG A 178 -6.50 9.19 -2.01
N GLY A 179 -6.48 7.89 -1.74
CA GLY A 179 -6.00 7.32 -0.49
C GLY A 179 -4.58 7.72 -0.11
N GLY A 180 -3.73 8.03 -1.11
CA GLY A 180 -2.37 8.53 -0.86
C GLY A 180 -2.32 9.82 -0.06
N ALA A 181 -3.37 10.63 -0.08
CA ALA A 181 -3.46 11.85 0.72
C ALA A 181 -3.64 11.58 2.23
N PHE A 182 -4.03 10.37 2.65
CA PHE A 182 -4.38 10.11 4.05
C PHE A 182 -4.11 8.70 4.56
N GLN A 183 -3.83 7.73 3.68
CA GLN A 183 -3.80 6.31 4.04
C GLN A 183 -2.78 6.00 5.13
N HIS A 184 -1.56 6.51 5.02
CA HIS A 184 -0.54 6.25 6.02
C HIS A 184 -0.87 6.86 7.38
N LEU A 185 -1.33 8.12 7.40
CA LEU A 185 -1.76 8.78 8.63
C LEU A 185 -2.90 8.00 9.31
N ALA A 186 -3.87 7.51 8.54
CA ALA A 186 -4.96 6.68 9.05
C ALA A 186 -4.44 5.37 9.63
N GLN A 187 -3.45 4.73 8.98
CA GLN A 187 -2.84 3.50 9.49
C GLN A 187 -2.13 3.73 10.83
N MET A 188 -1.31 4.77 10.93
CA MET A 188 -0.57 5.06 12.16
C MET A 188 -1.52 5.44 13.31
N ALA A 189 -2.61 6.14 13.01
CA ALA A 189 -3.66 6.42 13.98
C ALA A 189 -4.36 5.14 14.47
N LEU A 190 -4.68 4.21 13.56
CA LEU A 190 -5.30 2.92 13.88
C LEU A 190 -4.37 2.05 14.76
N ARG A 191 -3.07 2.10 14.51
CA ARG A 191 -2.04 1.40 15.29
C ARG A 191 -1.79 2.02 16.67
N GLY A 192 -2.25 3.25 16.91
CA GLY A 192 -1.93 4.01 18.12
C GLY A 192 -0.47 4.50 18.16
N GLU A 193 0.19 4.55 17.00
CA GLU A 193 1.61 4.91 16.84
C GLU A 193 1.74 6.32 16.22
N LEU A 194 1.06 7.30 16.80
CA LEU A 194 1.17 8.70 16.39
C LEU A 194 2.38 9.36 17.07
N PRO A 195 3.01 10.36 16.42
CA PRO A 195 4.05 11.14 17.07
C PRO A 195 3.47 11.99 18.21
N ASP A 196 4.30 12.25 19.25
CA ASP A 196 3.88 12.97 20.46
C ASP A 196 3.30 14.38 20.17
N GLU A 197 3.80 15.03 19.12
CA GLU A 197 3.37 16.37 18.71
C GLU A 197 2.02 16.39 17.95
N VAL A 198 1.42 15.24 17.66
CA VAL A 198 0.15 15.13 16.90
C VAL A 198 -0.89 14.37 17.70
N SER A 199 -1.87 15.09 18.23
CA SER A 199 -2.93 14.45 19.03
C SER A 199 -3.90 13.63 18.16
N ALA A 200 -4.50 12.60 18.75
CA ALA A 200 -5.53 11.80 18.10
C ALA A 200 -6.75 12.63 17.64
N ALA A 201 -7.08 13.70 18.37
CA ALA A 201 -8.16 14.62 18.00
C ALA A 201 -7.80 15.43 16.74
N GLN A 202 -6.56 15.91 16.65
CA GLN A 202 -6.04 16.61 15.48
C GLN A 202 -6.05 15.71 14.25
N VAL A 203 -5.55 14.46 14.37
CA VAL A 203 -5.57 13.48 13.29
C VAL A 203 -7.00 13.18 12.83
N ARG A 204 -7.94 13.02 13.76
CA ARG A 204 -9.35 12.80 13.40
C ARG A 204 -9.92 13.98 12.61
N GLY A 205 -9.60 15.21 12.98
CA GLY A 205 -9.97 16.42 12.24
C GLY A 205 -9.39 16.42 10.83
N ALA A 206 -8.07 16.20 10.71
CA ALA A 206 -7.37 16.15 9.43
C ALA A 206 -7.91 15.05 8.51
N LEU A 207 -8.08 13.83 9.02
CA LEU A 207 -8.64 12.71 8.25
C LEU A 207 -10.08 12.99 7.80
N THR A 208 -10.92 13.56 8.67
CA THR A 208 -12.29 13.93 8.30
C THR A 208 -12.29 14.95 7.17
N ALA A 209 -11.45 15.98 7.25
CA ALA A 209 -11.37 17.03 6.24
C ALA A 209 -10.89 16.48 4.89
N VAL A 210 -9.76 15.76 4.87
CA VAL A 210 -9.17 15.27 3.61
C VAL A 210 -10.01 14.16 2.95
N ILE A 211 -10.60 13.26 3.73
CA ILE A 211 -11.48 12.21 3.20
C ILE A 211 -12.74 12.82 2.57
N ARG A 212 -13.36 13.77 3.24
CA ARG A 212 -14.51 14.50 2.64
C ARG A 212 -14.10 15.23 1.37
N ARG A 213 -12.97 15.93 1.40
CA ARG A 213 -12.49 16.67 0.24
C ARG A 213 -12.24 15.77 -0.97
N THR A 214 -11.71 14.58 -0.76
CA THR A 214 -11.32 13.65 -1.83
C THR A 214 -12.47 12.74 -2.29
N LEU A 215 -13.41 12.38 -1.40
CA LEU A 215 -14.46 11.39 -1.70
C LEU A 215 -15.87 11.99 -1.83
N ASP A 216 -16.18 13.10 -1.13
CA ASP A 216 -17.50 13.75 -1.19
C ASP A 216 -17.54 14.90 -2.22
N ALA A 217 -16.45 15.15 -2.95
CA ALA A 217 -16.44 16.18 -3.98
C ALA A 217 -17.42 15.83 -5.11
N PRO A 218 -18.06 16.84 -5.73
CA PRO A 218 -18.96 16.63 -6.86
C PRO A 218 -18.32 15.79 -7.96
N ASP A 219 -19.09 14.91 -8.58
CA ASP A 219 -18.68 14.03 -9.67
C ASP A 219 -17.54 13.05 -9.32
N THR A 220 -17.24 12.82 -8.04
CA THR A 220 -16.30 11.77 -7.61
C THR A 220 -16.75 10.37 -8.02
N PHE A 221 -18.06 10.15 -8.04
CA PHE A 221 -18.67 8.92 -8.54
C PHE A 221 -19.61 9.23 -9.70
N ASP A 222 -19.64 8.39 -10.71
CA ASP A 222 -20.60 8.50 -11.80
C ASP A 222 -22.03 8.09 -11.36
N LYS A 223 -22.98 8.19 -12.29
CA LYS A 223 -24.38 7.80 -12.04
C LYS A 223 -24.61 6.34 -11.67
N ASN A 224 -23.61 5.47 -11.94
CA ASN A 224 -23.64 4.04 -11.62
C ASN A 224 -22.85 3.73 -10.34
N GLY A 225 -22.27 4.74 -9.67
CA GLY A 225 -21.46 4.58 -8.47
C GLY A 225 -20.00 4.23 -8.73
N TRP A 226 -19.50 4.33 -9.97
CA TRP A 226 -18.10 4.08 -10.28
C TRP A 226 -17.24 5.30 -9.98
N LEU A 227 -16.13 5.05 -9.27
CA LEU A 227 -15.16 6.08 -8.93
C LEU A 227 -14.55 6.68 -10.19
N GLN A 228 -14.54 8.01 -10.29
CA GLN A 228 -13.98 8.75 -11.41
C GLN A 228 -12.54 9.17 -11.14
N ILE A 229 -11.75 9.34 -12.22
CA ILE A 229 -10.35 9.79 -12.14
C ILE A 229 -10.30 11.21 -11.55
N GLY A 230 -9.45 11.39 -10.55
CA GLY A 230 -9.22 12.69 -9.93
C GLY A 230 -8.76 12.59 -8.48
N LEU A 231 -8.23 13.66 -7.92
CA LEU A 231 -7.96 13.80 -6.49
C LEU A 231 -9.21 14.29 -5.74
N ALA A 232 -9.89 15.28 -6.28
CA ALA A 232 -11.15 15.82 -5.73
C ALA A 232 -12.14 16.03 -6.88
N GLY A 233 -13.20 15.23 -6.92
CA GLY A 233 -14.14 15.20 -8.05
C GLY A 233 -13.58 14.49 -9.29
N HIS A 234 -14.23 14.70 -10.43
CA HIS A 234 -13.80 14.16 -11.72
C HIS A 234 -12.79 15.10 -12.39
N GLN A 235 -11.56 14.64 -12.54
CA GLN A 235 -10.42 15.39 -13.09
C GLN A 235 -9.71 14.53 -14.13
N PRO A 236 -10.28 14.34 -15.34
CA PRO A 236 -9.76 13.39 -16.34
C PRO A 236 -8.31 13.69 -16.78
N GLY A 237 -7.90 14.96 -16.77
CA GLY A 237 -6.52 15.34 -17.10
C GLY A 237 -5.46 14.77 -16.16
N LEU A 238 -5.82 14.40 -14.92
CA LEU A 238 -4.90 13.70 -14.03
C LEU A 238 -4.60 12.28 -14.49
N GLY A 239 -5.59 11.61 -15.11
CA GLY A 239 -5.39 10.28 -15.68
C GLY A 239 -4.43 10.30 -16.87
N GLU A 240 -4.55 11.30 -17.75
CA GLU A 240 -3.64 11.48 -18.87
C GLU A 240 -2.19 11.71 -18.41
N THR A 241 -2.00 12.58 -17.43
CA THR A 241 -0.68 12.84 -16.84
C THR A 241 -0.11 11.59 -16.19
N TYR A 242 -0.92 10.84 -15.45
CA TYR A 242 -0.50 9.62 -14.80
C TYR A 242 -0.04 8.55 -15.80
N ILE A 243 -0.80 8.34 -16.89
CA ILE A 243 -0.45 7.37 -17.93
C ILE A 243 0.89 7.72 -18.60
N ASN A 244 1.15 9.02 -18.76
CA ASN A 244 2.37 9.49 -19.41
C ASN A 244 3.59 9.52 -18.48
N THR A 245 3.40 9.40 -17.17
CA THR A 245 4.48 9.45 -16.17
C THR A 245 4.76 8.09 -15.51
N GLY A 246 3.98 7.07 -15.88
CA GLY A 246 4.06 5.70 -15.35
C GLY A 246 5.17 4.86 -15.92
#